data_e66b85f481ef4c4625a74c2499bf20ce
#
_entry.id   e66b85f481ef4c4625a74c2499bf20ce
#
_cell.length_a   1.000
_cell.length_b   1.000
_cell.length_c   1.000
_cell.angle_alpha   90.00
_cell.angle_beta   90.00
_cell.angle_gamma   90.00
#
_symmetry.space_group_name_H-M   'P 1'
#
loop_
_entity.id
_entity.type
_entity.pdbx_description
1 polymer ?
#
loop_
_entity_poly.entity_id
_entity_poly.type
_entity_poly.pdbx_seq_one_letter_code
_entity_poly.pdbx_strand_id
1 'polypeptide(L)'
;MLYRNAAHAFVSELAEIHSHGSPVSARGMPTRELLTRLVTLENPMERFITVPGRRNDVFATIAETMWVIAGRNDMAYLGRYLGRAIQYSDDQLTWRGGYGPRLRDWNGVDQVDEIRKLLKLDTESRRAVAVLFDPARDFVETLDVPCNNWLHFLIRDGQLHLNVTLRSNDIIWGFSGINTFEWSVLHEMMAFWLGTQVGRGSFFISSLHLYDERIPQADRALAGFSGLTEYEQGWGGAPFETRWEDFLGVLDKWFEVEAALSSGEDCRDEIAHFPDPLLRQFLQALAIKWEITRGADEARQRELIDELGHSDIAFALREQLFRDSTSLLTSAKSSADWLELRDLIITLHRMKDAAYGNSWKKRGELISIAANLARKVDRIDQIVSGAAAGSESLLDTAVDLLVYAVKYQTYLADQSTEVAKAIFASSIGHFSDGPEGFEERLRAIGFVDDEFGAVVHEAAAASSAFDELDAFLQLHPQDHWVGKLVLAERLTLAAFRLTQAVADSDPRSVAALRQDLERG
;
A
#
# COMPACT_ATOMS: atom_id res chain seq x y z
N MET A 1 12.88 6.42 -0.58
CA MET A 1 12.68 5.23 0.26
C MET A 1 11.96 4.16 -0.56
N LEU A 2 12.23 2.88 -0.30
CA LEU A 2 11.56 1.75 -0.94
C LEU A 2 10.44 1.26 -0.03
N TYR A 3 9.25 1.12 -0.57
CA TYR A 3 8.06 0.64 0.12
C TYR A 3 7.47 -0.54 -0.65
N ARG A 4 6.84 -1.46 0.05
CA ARG A 4 6.17 -2.57 -0.61
C ARG A 4 5.12 -2.08 -1.63
N ASN A 5 4.18 -1.23 -1.19
CA ASN A 5 3.07 -0.77 -2.01
C ASN A 5 2.66 0.67 -1.67
N ALA A 6 1.60 1.15 -2.34
CA ALA A 6 1.09 2.50 -2.17
C ALA A 6 0.57 2.79 -0.75
N ALA A 7 -0.05 1.82 -0.07
CA ALA A 7 -0.57 2.01 1.28
C ALA A 7 0.54 2.19 2.32
N HIS A 8 1.60 1.36 2.26
CA HIS A 8 2.77 1.50 3.13
C HIS A 8 3.51 2.82 2.88
N ALA A 9 3.66 3.22 1.60
CA ALA A 9 4.25 4.50 1.25
C ALA A 9 3.42 5.67 1.80
N PHE A 10 2.09 5.62 1.62
CA PHE A 10 1.17 6.64 2.11
C PHE A 10 1.30 6.84 3.61
N VAL A 11 1.21 5.77 4.41
CA VAL A 11 1.25 5.88 5.87
C VAL A 11 2.60 6.41 6.35
N SER A 12 3.70 5.91 5.78
CA SER A 12 5.04 6.34 6.17
C SER A 12 5.30 7.82 5.81
N GLU A 13 4.96 8.23 4.60
CA GLU A 13 5.15 9.63 4.17
C GLU A 13 4.19 10.58 4.91
N LEU A 14 2.96 10.12 5.22
CA LEU A 14 2.00 10.88 6.03
C LEU A 14 2.53 11.12 7.45
N ALA A 15 3.11 10.11 8.09
CA ALA A 15 3.74 10.24 9.40
C ALA A 15 4.91 11.23 9.38
N GLU A 16 5.73 11.18 8.33
CA GLU A 16 6.85 12.11 8.13
C GLU A 16 6.37 13.56 8.01
N ILE A 17 5.37 13.83 7.14
CA ILE A 17 4.82 15.17 6.96
C ILE A 17 4.19 15.68 8.26
N HIS A 18 3.42 14.81 8.92
CA HIS A 18 2.72 15.15 10.16
C HIS A 18 3.70 15.58 11.27
N SER A 19 4.83 14.86 11.39
CA SER A 19 5.80 15.07 12.46
C SER A 19 6.85 16.13 12.12
N HIS A 20 7.29 16.21 10.86
CA HIS A 20 8.47 17.00 10.44
C HIS A 20 8.17 18.01 9.32
N GLY A 21 6.93 18.05 8.81
CA GLY A 21 6.55 19.00 7.77
C GLY A 21 6.68 20.44 8.23
N SER A 22 7.38 21.24 7.44
CA SER A 22 7.51 22.69 7.68
C SER A 22 6.19 23.41 7.35
N PRO A 23 5.74 24.37 8.17
CA PRO A 23 4.54 25.13 7.88
C PRO A 23 4.75 26.05 6.67
N VAL A 24 3.85 25.96 5.69
CA VAL A 24 3.83 26.79 4.48
C VAL A 24 2.38 27.23 4.21
N SER A 25 2.20 28.42 3.67
CA SER A 25 0.88 28.90 3.21
C SER A 25 0.90 29.11 1.70
N ALA A 26 0.52 28.10 0.95
CA ALA A 26 0.40 28.17 -0.49
C ALA A 26 -1.00 28.67 -0.88
N ARG A 27 -1.10 29.75 -1.66
CA ARG A 27 -2.39 30.38 -2.06
C ARG A 27 -3.30 30.70 -0.86
N GLY A 28 -2.73 31.03 0.31
CA GLY A 28 -3.48 31.32 1.53
C GLY A 28 -4.02 30.10 2.27
N MET A 29 -3.70 28.89 1.84
CA MET A 29 -4.09 27.64 2.51
C MET A 29 -2.92 27.13 3.36
N PRO A 30 -3.08 27.00 4.69
CA PRO A 30 -2.04 26.45 5.56
C PRO A 30 -1.78 24.99 5.23
N THR A 31 -0.51 24.65 5.13
CA THR A 31 -0.04 23.27 4.83
C THR A 31 1.20 22.96 5.64
N ARG A 32 1.47 21.67 5.85
CA ARG A 32 2.78 21.12 6.24
C ARG A 32 3.44 20.52 5.02
N GLU A 33 4.71 20.80 4.79
CA GLU A 33 5.43 20.45 3.57
C GLU A 33 6.76 19.77 3.89
N LEU A 34 7.08 18.72 3.10
CA LEU A 34 8.42 18.15 2.98
C LEU A 34 8.92 18.35 1.56
N LEU A 35 10.14 18.90 1.44
CA LEU A 35 10.79 19.08 0.14
C LEU A 35 11.57 17.84 -0.27
N THR A 36 11.54 17.57 -1.58
CA THR A 36 12.40 16.55 -2.22
C THR A 36 12.22 15.15 -1.63
N ARG A 37 11.03 14.56 -1.86
CA ARG A 37 10.77 13.17 -1.50
C ARG A 37 10.98 12.26 -2.70
N LEU A 38 11.64 11.12 -2.48
CA LEU A 38 11.74 10.03 -3.44
C LEU A 38 11.07 8.80 -2.83
N VAL A 39 9.93 8.43 -3.39
CA VAL A 39 9.12 7.30 -2.98
C VAL A 39 9.19 6.23 -4.06
N THR A 40 9.61 5.02 -3.74
CA THR A 40 9.67 3.90 -4.67
C THR A 40 8.77 2.78 -4.17
N LEU A 41 7.87 2.31 -5.03
CA LEU A 41 6.97 1.18 -4.77
C LEU A 41 7.56 -0.08 -5.41
N GLU A 42 7.72 -1.12 -4.61
CA GLU A 42 8.21 -2.42 -5.08
C GLU A 42 7.13 -3.12 -5.92
N ASN A 43 5.89 -3.09 -5.43
CA ASN A 43 4.72 -3.67 -6.08
C ASN A 43 3.69 -2.57 -6.42
N PRO A 44 3.87 -1.81 -7.50
CA PRO A 44 2.94 -0.74 -7.87
C PRO A 44 1.54 -1.25 -8.26
N MET A 45 1.40 -2.57 -8.54
CA MET A 45 0.12 -3.23 -8.82
C MET A 45 -0.77 -3.34 -7.57
N GLU A 46 -0.19 -3.34 -6.38
CA GLU A 46 -0.88 -3.24 -5.09
C GLU A 46 -1.30 -1.77 -4.87
N ARG A 47 -2.30 -1.32 -5.64
CA ARG A 47 -2.57 0.10 -5.92
C ARG A 47 -3.65 0.75 -5.06
N PHE A 48 -4.57 -0.02 -4.48
CA PHE A 48 -5.59 0.53 -3.61
C PHE A 48 -4.99 0.88 -2.24
N ILE A 49 -5.47 1.99 -1.68
CA ILE A 49 -5.06 2.44 -0.34
C ILE A 49 -6.29 2.37 0.56
N THR A 50 -6.40 1.25 1.26
CA THR A 50 -7.53 0.88 2.11
C THR A 50 -7.27 1.16 3.59
N VAL A 51 -6.34 2.07 3.87
CA VAL A 51 -5.97 2.48 5.24
C VAL A 51 -7.18 3.04 5.97
N PRO A 52 -7.60 2.46 7.10
CA PRO A 52 -8.76 2.91 7.86
C PRO A 52 -8.67 4.40 8.23
N GLY A 53 -9.75 5.13 8.03
CA GLY A 53 -9.81 6.57 8.27
C GLY A 53 -9.33 7.44 7.11
N ARG A 54 -8.62 6.90 6.12
CA ARG A 54 -8.21 7.61 4.89
C ARG A 54 -9.41 7.93 3.99
N ARG A 55 -10.35 6.99 3.84
CA ARG A 55 -11.56 7.12 3.01
C ARG A 55 -11.23 7.45 1.55
N ASN A 56 -10.67 6.52 0.84
CA ASN A 56 -10.44 6.66 -0.59
C ASN A 56 -11.77 6.63 -1.36
N ASP A 57 -11.87 7.44 -2.42
CA ASP A 57 -13.01 7.37 -3.34
C ASP A 57 -12.64 6.49 -4.55
N VAL A 58 -12.93 5.21 -4.44
CA VAL A 58 -12.65 4.19 -5.46
C VAL A 58 -13.31 4.54 -6.80
N PHE A 59 -14.53 5.05 -6.76
CA PHE A 59 -15.29 5.39 -7.97
C PHE A 59 -14.64 6.55 -8.71
N ALA A 60 -14.31 7.62 -8.00
CA ALA A 60 -13.65 8.78 -8.56
C ALA A 60 -12.26 8.43 -9.09
N THR A 61 -11.51 7.61 -8.35
CA THR A 61 -10.16 7.16 -8.74
C THR A 61 -10.19 6.38 -10.05
N ILE A 62 -11.12 5.43 -10.22
CA ILE A 62 -11.30 4.67 -11.46
C ILE A 62 -11.73 5.59 -12.61
N ALA A 63 -12.73 6.42 -12.38
CA ALA A 63 -13.28 7.29 -13.42
C ALA A 63 -12.23 8.27 -13.94
N GLU A 64 -11.48 8.93 -13.07
CA GLU A 64 -10.41 9.86 -13.45
C GLU A 64 -9.27 9.15 -14.18
N THR A 65 -8.85 7.97 -13.71
CA THR A 65 -7.83 7.16 -14.39
C THR A 65 -8.23 6.82 -15.82
N MET A 66 -9.44 6.34 -16.03
CA MET A 66 -9.93 6.00 -17.38
C MET A 66 -10.06 7.24 -18.26
N TRP A 67 -10.49 8.36 -17.69
CA TRP A 67 -10.58 9.65 -18.38
C TRP A 67 -9.19 10.16 -18.83
N VAL A 68 -8.16 10.04 -18.00
CA VAL A 68 -6.77 10.37 -18.36
C VAL A 68 -6.25 9.45 -19.46
N ILE A 69 -6.41 8.14 -19.31
CA ILE A 69 -5.95 7.14 -20.30
C ILE A 69 -6.62 7.31 -21.67
N ALA A 70 -7.88 7.74 -21.67
CA ALA A 70 -8.64 8.02 -22.89
C ALA A 70 -8.26 9.35 -23.57
N GLY A 71 -7.33 10.12 -23.01
CA GLY A 71 -6.97 11.42 -23.58
C GLY A 71 -8.01 12.52 -23.35
N ARG A 72 -8.91 12.36 -22.38
CA ARG A 72 -10.01 13.30 -22.11
C ARG A 72 -9.60 14.39 -21.14
N ASN A 73 -10.30 15.52 -21.20
CA ASN A 73 -10.22 16.61 -20.23
C ASN A 73 -11.57 17.31 -20.01
N ASP A 74 -12.67 16.70 -20.44
CA ASP A 74 -14.02 17.26 -20.31
C ASP A 74 -14.57 17.14 -18.90
N MET A 75 -15.16 18.22 -18.39
CA MET A 75 -15.79 18.27 -17.08
C MET A 75 -17.15 17.58 -17.05
N ALA A 76 -17.79 17.41 -18.21
CA ALA A 76 -19.09 16.73 -18.32
C ALA A 76 -19.05 15.29 -17.84
N TYR A 77 -17.94 14.59 -18.06
CA TYR A 77 -17.73 13.25 -17.54
C TYR A 77 -17.21 13.30 -16.09
N LEU A 78 -16.07 13.98 -15.86
CA LEU A 78 -15.37 13.93 -14.57
C LEU A 78 -16.24 14.49 -13.42
N GLY A 79 -17.03 15.53 -13.69
CA GLY A 79 -17.91 16.15 -12.70
C GLY A 79 -19.00 15.23 -12.14
N ARG A 80 -19.34 14.11 -12.82
CA ARG A 80 -20.26 13.09 -12.30
C ARG A 80 -19.68 12.29 -11.13
N TYR A 81 -18.35 12.21 -11.06
CA TYR A 81 -17.59 11.48 -10.05
C TYR A 81 -16.93 12.40 -9.03
N LEU A 82 -16.41 13.52 -9.50
CA LEU A 82 -15.73 14.54 -8.71
C LEU A 82 -16.50 15.87 -8.77
N GLY A 83 -17.59 15.98 -8.00
CA GLY A 83 -18.48 17.16 -8.06
C GLY A 83 -17.79 18.49 -7.75
N ARG A 84 -16.65 18.49 -7.03
CA ARG A 84 -15.86 19.68 -6.74
C ARG A 84 -14.87 20.04 -7.86
N ALA A 85 -14.61 19.14 -8.81
CA ALA A 85 -13.64 19.35 -9.89
C ALA A 85 -13.91 20.61 -10.71
N ILE A 86 -15.18 20.94 -10.92
CA ILE A 86 -15.61 22.12 -11.67
C ILE A 86 -15.06 23.45 -11.10
N GLN A 87 -14.74 23.49 -9.80
CA GLN A 87 -14.18 24.67 -9.12
C GLN A 87 -12.74 24.97 -9.53
N TYR A 88 -12.05 24.00 -10.13
CA TYR A 88 -10.67 24.11 -10.60
C TYR A 88 -10.57 24.30 -12.12
N SER A 89 -11.71 24.33 -12.82
CA SER A 89 -11.77 24.57 -14.26
C SER A 89 -12.00 26.05 -14.54
N ASP A 90 -11.15 26.65 -15.39
CA ASP A 90 -11.25 28.06 -15.77
C ASP A 90 -12.51 28.38 -16.57
N ASP A 91 -12.96 27.45 -17.42
CA ASP A 91 -14.11 27.59 -18.32
C ASP A 91 -15.33 26.74 -17.92
N GLN A 92 -15.21 25.94 -16.87
CA GLN A 92 -16.19 24.95 -16.39
C GLN A 92 -16.53 23.85 -17.42
N LEU A 93 -15.81 23.76 -18.51
CA LEU A 93 -16.01 22.78 -19.57
C LEU A 93 -14.84 21.79 -19.66
N THR A 94 -13.63 22.30 -19.45
CA THR A 94 -12.41 21.50 -19.58
C THR A 94 -11.50 21.63 -18.37
N TRP A 95 -10.80 20.58 -18.04
CA TRP A 95 -9.69 20.64 -17.07
C TRP A 95 -8.40 20.97 -17.81
N ARG A 96 -7.93 22.20 -17.67
CA ARG A 96 -6.79 22.74 -18.42
C ARG A 96 -5.49 21.95 -18.15
N GLY A 97 -5.21 21.65 -16.90
CA GLY A 97 -4.03 20.87 -16.47
C GLY A 97 -4.18 19.37 -16.63
N GLY A 98 -5.31 18.88 -17.18
CA GLY A 98 -5.58 17.45 -17.35
C GLY A 98 -4.51 16.73 -18.15
N TYR A 99 -4.11 15.56 -17.65
CA TYR A 99 -3.00 14.77 -18.24
C TYR A 99 -3.43 14.04 -19.52
N GLY A 100 -4.72 13.77 -19.70
CA GLY A 100 -5.25 12.99 -20.82
C GLY A 100 -4.81 13.50 -22.20
N PRO A 101 -5.17 14.72 -22.62
CA PRO A 101 -4.75 15.28 -23.91
C PRO A 101 -3.22 15.36 -24.04
N ARG A 102 -2.53 15.65 -22.91
CA ARG A 102 -1.07 15.75 -22.89
C ARG A 102 -0.38 14.41 -23.16
N LEU A 103 -0.99 13.31 -22.77
CA LEU A 103 -0.49 11.96 -23.06
C LEU A 103 -0.86 11.47 -24.45
N ARG A 104 -2.11 11.72 -24.89
CA ARG A 104 -2.69 11.03 -26.03
C ARG A 104 -2.76 11.85 -27.33
N ASP A 105 -2.76 13.17 -27.24
CA ASP A 105 -2.80 14.06 -28.41
C ASP A 105 -2.21 15.44 -28.07
N TRP A 106 -0.95 15.51 -27.69
CA TRP A 106 -0.30 16.78 -27.40
C TRP A 106 0.41 17.33 -28.63
N ASN A 107 -0.16 18.36 -29.24
CA ASN A 107 0.30 18.93 -30.51
C ASN A 107 0.38 17.86 -31.63
N GLY A 108 -0.60 16.95 -31.69
CA GLY A 108 -0.65 15.88 -32.67
C GLY A 108 0.24 14.66 -32.35
N VAL A 109 0.77 14.56 -31.14
CA VAL A 109 1.62 13.45 -30.71
C VAL A 109 0.91 12.63 -29.62
N ASP A 110 0.68 11.34 -29.89
CA ASP A 110 0.34 10.34 -28.88
C ASP A 110 1.65 9.85 -28.20
N GLN A 111 1.98 10.45 -27.04
CA GLN A 111 3.22 10.15 -26.34
C GLN A 111 3.25 8.69 -25.83
N VAL A 112 2.08 8.10 -25.53
CA VAL A 112 1.99 6.70 -25.06
C VAL A 112 2.38 5.75 -26.20
N ASP A 113 1.88 5.99 -27.43
CA ASP A 113 2.22 5.17 -28.60
C ASP A 113 3.69 5.37 -29.01
N GLU A 114 4.21 6.60 -29.00
CA GLU A 114 5.61 6.86 -29.34
C GLU A 114 6.59 6.21 -28.35
N ILE A 115 6.29 6.22 -27.05
CA ILE A 115 7.06 5.51 -26.02
C ILE A 115 7.03 4.00 -26.26
N ARG A 116 5.83 3.44 -26.53
CA ARG A 116 5.66 2.02 -26.83
C ARG A 116 6.47 1.60 -28.06
N LYS A 117 6.41 2.35 -29.16
CA LYS A 117 7.20 2.12 -30.38
C LYS A 117 8.69 2.17 -30.10
N LEU A 118 9.14 3.19 -29.36
CA LEU A 118 10.53 3.38 -29.02
C LEU A 118 11.09 2.20 -28.21
N LEU A 119 10.36 1.77 -27.16
CA LEU A 119 10.80 0.67 -26.31
C LEU A 119 10.69 -0.71 -27.00
N LYS A 120 9.79 -0.88 -27.97
CA LYS A 120 9.78 -2.06 -28.84
C LYS A 120 10.99 -2.11 -29.78
N LEU A 121 11.48 -0.95 -30.25
CA LEU A 121 12.63 -0.87 -31.13
C LEU A 121 13.95 -0.99 -30.36
N ASP A 122 14.04 -0.36 -29.19
CA ASP A 122 15.23 -0.30 -28.34
C ASP A 122 14.80 -0.46 -26.86
N THR A 123 14.86 -1.70 -26.38
CA THR A 123 14.45 -2.05 -24.99
C THR A 123 15.34 -1.41 -23.93
N GLU A 124 16.59 -1.04 -24.27
CA GLU A 124 17.51 -0.40 -23.34
C GLU A 124 17.44 1.13 -23.38
N SER A 125 16.57 1.68 -24.21
CA SER A 125 16.42 3.12 -24.40
C SER A 125 16.21 3.88 -23.08
N ARG A 126 16.83 5.06 -22.99
CA ARG A 126 16.67 6.02 -21.90
C ARG A 126 15.89 7.27 -22.35
N ARG A 127 15.18 7.17 -23.48
CA ARG A 127 14.49 8.31 -24.13
C ARG A 127 12.95 8.20 -24.03
N ALA A 128 12.43 7.18 -23.37
CA ALA A 128 11.01 6.90 -23.28
C ALA A 128 10.34 7.82 -22.23
N VAL A 129 10.27 9.11 -22.54
CA VAL A 129 9.78 10.17 -21.65
C VAL A 129 8.51 10.79 -22.25
N ALA A 130 7.40 10.80 -21.47
CA ALA A 130 6.23 11.63 -21.72
C ALA A 130 6.32 12.90 -20.89
N VAL A 131 6.11 14.06 -21.52
CA VAL A 131 6.14 15.37 -20.86
C VAL A 131 4.71 15.87 -20.65
N LEU A 132 4.39 16.21 -19.41
CA LEU A 132 3.06 16.67 -19.02
C LEU A 132 3.00 18.17 -18.77
N PHE A 133 4.10 18.79 -18.31
CA PHE A 133 4.21 20.23 -18.13
C PHE A 133 4.70 20.87 -19.42
N ASP A 134 3.94 21.85 -19.93
CA ASP A 134 4.28 22.60 -21.14
C ASP A 134 4.55 24.06 -20.79
N PRO A 135 5.82 24.53 -20.88
CA PRO A 135 6.19 25.90 -20.54
C PRO A 135 5.43 26.97 -21.36
N ALA A 136 5.05 26.65 -22.59
CA ALA A 136 4.32 27.58 -23.45
C ALA A 136 2.85 27.75 -23.03
N ARG A 137 2.32 26.81 -22.29
CA ARG A 137 0.90 26.80 -21.88
C ARG A 137 0.68 26.97 -20.39
N ASP A 138 1.65 26.57 -19.54
CA ASP A 138 1.42 26.43 -18.10
C ASP A 138 1.96 27.62 -17.28
N PHE A 139 2.79 28.50 -17.86
CA PHE A 139 3.19 29.78 -17.26
C PHE A 139 2.16 30.88 -17.55
N VAL A 140 0.92 30.63 -17.14
CA VAL A 140 -0.19 31.59 -17.28
C VAL A 140 -0.98 31.64 -15.97
N GLU A 141 -1.78 32.68 -15.79
CA GLU A 141 -2.74 32.75 -14.69
C GLU A 141 -3.89 31.79 -14.97
N THR A 142 -4.05 30.77 -14.10
CA THR A 142 -5.04 29.71 -14.23
C THR A 142 -5.32 29.08 -12.87
N LEU A 143 -6.50 28.48 -12.71
CA LEU A 143 -6.88 27.77 -11.50
C LEU A 143 -6.10 26.46 -11.33
N ASP A 144 -5.70 25.82 -12.45
CA ASP A 144 -5.00 24.56 -12.43
C ASP A 144 -3.77 24.51 -13.36
N VAL A 145 -2.66 24.08 -12.81
CA VAL A 145 -1.40 23.80 -13.51
C VAL A 145 -1.00 22.37 -13.21
N PRO A 146 -0.58 21.57 -14.21
CA PRO A 146 -0.20 20.16 -14.00
C PRO A 146 0.76 19.98 -12.83
N CYS A 147 0.40 19.10 -11.90
CA CYS A 147 1.27 18.73 -10.78
C CYS A 147 2.34 17.73 -11.22
N ASN A 148 2.00 16.80 -12.11
CA ASN A 148 2.94 15.88 -12.72
C ASN A 148 3.66 16.58 -13.88
N ASN A 149 5.00 16.41 -13.94
CA ASN A 149 5.84 17.07 -14.92
C ASN A 149 6.19 16.14 -16.09
N TRP A 150 6.60 14.92 -15.79
CA TRP A 150 6.93 13.90 -16.79
C TRP A 150 6.84 12.48 -16.23
N LEU A 151 6.68 11.52 -17.14
CA LEU A 151 6.74 10.08 -16.91
C LEU A 151 7.92 9.52 -17.71
N HIS A 152 8.72 8.64 -17.10
CA HIS A 152 9.86 8.02 -17.77
C HIS A 152 9.83 6.50 -17.60
N PHE A 153 9.71 5.80 -18.69
CA PHE A 153 9.66 4.34 -18.75
C PHE A 153 11.03 3.75 -19.08
N LEU A 154 11.44 2.71 -18.35
CA LEU A 154 12.72 2.04 -18.51
C LEU A 154 12.54 0.52 -18.40
N ILE A 155 13.01 -0.24 -19.38
CA ILE A 155 13.06 -1.70 -19.25
C ILE A 155 14.46 -2.09 -18.76
N ARG A 156 14.52 -2.81 -17.63
CA ARG A 156 15.75 -3.41 -17.10
C ARG A 156 15.42 -4.80 -16.55
N ASP A 157 16.27 -5.76 -16.80
CA ASP A 157 16.13 -7.14 -16.32
C ASP A 157 14.75 -7.77 -16.64
N GLY A 158 14.17 -7.42 -17.81
CA GLY A 158 12.85 -7.90 -18.25
C GLY A 158 11.66 -7.23 -17.56
N GLN A 159 11.90 -6.23 -16.72
CA GLN A 159 10.89 -5.47 -16.01
C GLN A 159 10.79 -4.03 -16.54
N LEU A 160 9.57 -3.54 -16.71
CA LEU A 160 9.31 -2.14 -17.01
C LEU A 160 9.25 -1.35 -15.70
N HIS A 161 10.11 -0.37 -15.53
CA HIS A 161 10.10 0.57 -14.43
C HIS A 161 9.48 1.89 -14.87
N LEU A 162 8.74 2.54 -13.97
CA LEU A 162 8.15 3.85 -14.21
C LEU A 162 8.67 4.86 -13.19
N ASN A 163 9.25 5.96 -13.66
CA ASN A 163 9.60 7.12 -12.84
C ASN A 163 8.63 8.26 -13.14
N VAL A 164 8.05 8.83 -12.09
CA VAL A 164 7.11 9.96 -12.13
C VAL A 164 7.73 11.15 -11.42
N THR A 165 7.68 12.32 -12.04
CA THR A 165 8.15 13.57 -11.42
C THR A 165 7.00 14.52 -11.20
N LEU A 166 6.87 15.01 -9.96
CA LEU A 166 5.82 15.92 -9.54
C LEU A 166 6.42 17.18 -8.92
N ARG A 167 5.98 18.36 -9.39
CA ARG A 167 6.36 19.63 -8.77
C ARG A 167 5.72 19.80 -7.38
N SER A 168 4.54 19.24 -7.20
CA SER A 168 3.75 19.33 -5.98
C SER A 168 2.81 18.14 -5.88
N ASN A 169 2.62 17.59 -4.68
CA ASN A 169 1.63 16.54 -4.46
C ASN A 169 1.04 16.62 -3.04
N ASP A 170 -0.28 16.70 -2.95
CA ASP A 170 -1.01 16.51 -1.69
C ASP A 170 -0.99 15.01 -1.33
N ILE A 171 -0.58 14.69 -0.11
CA ILE A 171 -0.47 13.30 0.34
C ILE A 171 -1.83 12.60 0.41
N ILE A 172 -2.90 13.32 0.73
CA ILE A 172 -4.26 12.76 0.87
C ILE A 172 -4.95 12.67 -0.49
N TRP A 173 -4.99 13.76 -1.26
CA TRP A 173 -5.72 13.79 -2.53
C TRP A 173 -4.86 13.30 -3.69
N GLY A 174 -3.70 13.91 -3.91
CA GLY A 174 -2.85 13.64 -5.06
C GLY A 174 -2.17 12.27 -4.94
N PHE A 175 -1.28 12.10 -3.99
CA PHE A 175 -0.49 10.88 -3.85
C PHE A 175 -1.37 9.65 -3.63
N SER A 176 -2.13 9.64 -2.54
CA SER A 176 -2.92 8.48 -2.14
C SER A 176 -4.32 8.43 -2.77
N GLY A 177 -4.78 9.49 -3.41
CA GLY A 177 -6.09 9.54 -4.03
C GLY A 177 -6.09 9.08 -5.46
N ILE A 178 -5.17 9.59 -6.27
CA ILE A 178 -5.19 9.39 -7.71
C ILE A 178 -3.83 9.02 -8.32
N ASN A 179 -2.75 9.76 -8.00
CA ASN A 179 -1.53 9.66 -8.82
C ASN A 179 -0.83 8.30 -8.74
N THR A 180 -0.79 7.65 -7.57
CA THR A 180 -0.21 6.30 -7.47
C THR A 180 -1.07 5.27 -8.22
N PHE A 181 -2.39 5.42 -8.19
CA PHE A 181 -3.31 4.51 -8.86
C PHE A 181 -3.27 4.68 -10.39
N GLU A 182 -3.48 5.90 -10.90
CA GLU A 182 -3.55 6.14 -12.35
C GLU A 182 -2.24 5.75 -13.06
N TRP A 183 -1.09 6.08 -12.45
CA TRP A 183 0.20 5.72 -13.02
C TRP A 183 0.51 4.23 -12.89
N SER A 184 -0.01 3.55 -11.88
CA SER A 184 0.12 2.09 -11.79
C SER A 184 -0.70 1.37 -12.86
N VAL A 185 -1.90 1.88 -13.21
CA VAL A 185 -2.71 1.33 -14.30
C VAL A 185 -2.03 1.55 -15.65
N LEU A 186 -1.53 2.75 -15.93
CA LEU A 186 -0.78 3.01 -17.16
C LEU A 186 0.51 2.19 -17.23
N HIS A 187 1.18 1.98 -16.09
CA HIS A 187 2.38 1.15 -15.99
C HIS A 187 2.10 -0.31 -16.36
N GLU A 188 1.02 -0.88 -15.83
CA GLU A 188 0.56 -2.23 -16.16
C GLU A 188 0.22 -2.37 -17.64
N MET A 189 -0.59 -1.45 -18.17
CA MET A 189 -0.96 -1.44 -19.58
C MET A 189 0.28 -1.38 -20.48
N MET A 190 1.22 -0.49 -20.17
CA MET A 190 2.45 -0.36 -20.96
C MET A 190 3.33 -1.62 -20.87
N ALA A 191 3.45 -2.23 -19.68
CA ALA A 191 4.19 -3.47 -19.51
C ALA A 191 3.58 -4.62 -20.33
N PHE A 192 2.25 -4.74 -20.31
CA PHE A 192 1.52 -5.72 -21.13
C PHE A 192 1.76 -5.50 -22.63
N TRP A 193 1.65 -4.25 -23.13
CA TRP A 193 1.86 -3.93 -24.54
C TRP A 193 3.29 -4.17 -25.01
N LEU A 194 4.26 -4.12 -24.10
CA LEU A 194 5.68 -4.38 -24.38
C LEU A 194 6.06 -5.84 -24.17
N GLY A 195 5.20 -6.66 -23.56
CA GLY A 195 5.49 -8.05 -23.21
C GLY A 195 6.55 -8.19 -22.12
N THR A 196 6.55 -7.25 -21.16
CA THR A 196 7.47 -7.23 -20.00
C THR A 196 6.70 -7.42 -18.71
N GLN A 197 7.41 -7.73 -17.63
CA GLN A 197 6.82 -7.69 -16.28
C GLN A 197 6.75 -6.25 -15.77
N VAL A 198 5.81 -5.95 -14.87
CA VAL A 198 5.78 -4.68 -14.15
C VAL A 198 6.93 -4.66 -13.14
N GLY A 199 7.75 -3.63 -13.21
CA GLY A 199 8.83 -3.36 -12.28
C GLY A 199 8.42 -2.31 -11.25
N ARG A 200 9.40 -1.60 -10.67
CA ARG A 200 9.15 -0.59 -9.63
C ARG A 200 8.54 0.69 -10.22
N GLY A 201 7.64 1.31 -9.42
CA GLY A 201 7.15 2.66 -9.63
C GLY A 201 7.86 3.64 -8.70
N SER A 202 8.51 4.68 -9.21
CA SER A 202 9.23 5.67 -8.41
C SER A 202 8.68 7.08 -8.62
N PHE A 203 8.42 7.79 -7.52
CA PHE A 203 7.85 9.13 -7.52
C PHE A 203 8.85 10.13 -6.93
N PHE A 204 9.38 11.03 -7.75
CA PHE A 204 10.13 12.18 -7.28
C PHE A 204 9.18 13.35 -7.08
N ILE A 205 9.00 13.77 -5.84
CA ILE A 205 8.05 14.80 -5.45
C ILE A 205 8.81 15.99 -4.87
N SER A 206 8.79 17.12 -5.58
CA SER A 206 9.51 18.33 -5.14
C SER A 206 8.92 18.92 -3.86
N SER A 207 7.58 18.98 -3.75
CA SER A 207 6.83 19.43 -2.59
C SER A 207 5.74 18.40 -2.28
N LEU A 208 5.94 17.60 -1.23
CA LEU A 208 4.92 16.70 -0.68
C LEU A 208 4.29 17.38 0.52
N HIS A 209 2.97 17.55 0.52
CA HIS A 209 2.31 18.36 1.54
C HIS A 209 1.00 17.78 2.05
N LEU A 210 0.62 18.22 3.25
CA LEU A 210 -0.63 17.93 3.93
C LEU A 210 -1.31 19.25 4.28
N TYR A 211 -2.55 19.46 3.83
CA TYR A 211 -3.35 20.62 4.24
C TYR A 211 -3.74 20.52 5.72
N ASP A 212 -3.62 21.62 6.49
CA ASP A 212 -3.92 21.62 7.91
C ASP A 212 -5.37 21.21 8.20
N GLU A 213 -6.32 21.51 7.32
CA GLU A 213 -7.71 21.05 7.42
C GLU A 213 -7.86 19.52 7.37
N ARG A 214 -6.84 18.81 6.86
CA ARG A 214 -6.80 17.34 6.74
C ARG A 214 -6.08 16.65 7.89
N ILE A 215 -5.48 17.39 8.81
CA ILE A 215 -4.81 16.80 9.99
C ILE A 215 -5.72 15.81 10.76
N PRO A 216 -7.01 16.09 11.05
CA PRO A 216 -7.87 15.11 11.71
C PRO A 216 -8.11 13.82 10.91
N GLN A 217 -8.02 13.88 9.57
CA GLN A 217 -8.08 12.70 8.70
C GLN A 217 -6.74 11.94 8.73
N ALA A 218 -5.63 12.66 8.72
CA ALA A 218 -4.29 12.10 8.86
C ALA A 218 -4.14 11.35 10.19
N ASP A 219 -4.57 11.95 11.32
CA ASP A 219 -4.53 11.32 12.64
C ASP A 219 -5.31 9.98 12.65
N ARG A 220 -6.50 9.95 12.04
CA ARG A 220 -7.29 8.72 11.96
C ARG A 220 -6.62 7.66 11.09
N ALA A 221 -6.03 8.05 9.97
CA ALA A 221 -5.33 7.12 9.08
C ALA A 221 -4.08 6.53 9.76
N LEU A 222 -3.29 7.36 10.44
CA LEU A 222 -2.12 6.92 11.19
C LEU A 222 -2.49 5.99 12.35
N ALA A 223 -3.58 6.30 13.09
CA ALA A 223 -4.05 5.49 14.19
C ALA A 223 -4.75 4.18 13.74
N GLY A 224 -5.31 4.16 12.52
CA GLY A 224 -6.07 3.03 12.01
C GLY A 224 -5.26 1.99 11.26
N PHE A 225 -4.01 2.29 10.87
CA PHE A 225 -3.19 1.37 10.09
C PHE A 225 -2.53 0.32 10.99
N SER A 226 -2.83 -0.95 10.75
CA SER A 226 -2.29 -2.09 11.50
C SER A 226 -0.97 -2.64 10.98
N GLY A 227 -0.41 -2.05 9.94
CA GLY A 227 0.76 -2.59 9.22
C GLY A 227 0.40 -3.63 8.15
N LEU A 228 -0.89 -4.01 8.05
CA LEU A 228 -1.40 -4.96 7.08
C LEU A 228 -2.27 -4.27 6.04
N THR A 229 -2.16 -4.74 4.82
CA THR A 229 -3.06 -4.39 3.73
C THR A 229 -3.79 -5.64 3.22
N GLU A 230 -4.78 -5.46 2.41
CA GLU A 230 -5.49 -6.55 1.71
C GLU A 230 -4.55 -7.46 0.93
N TYR A 231 -3.45 -6.93 0.44
CA TYR A 231 -2.51 -7.68 -0.41
C TYR A 231 -1.69 -8.72 0.36
N GLU A 232 -1.37 -8.47 1.64
CA GLU A 232 -0.78 -9.48 2.51
C GLU A 232 -1.74 -10.65 2.80
N GLN A 233 -3.02 -10.47 2.49
CA GLN A 233 -4.07 -11.46 2.68
C GLN A 233 -4.54 -12.11 1.38
N GLY A 234 -3.75 -11.97 0.31
CA GLY A 234 -4.02 -12.60 -0.97
C GLY A 234 -5.15 -11.94 -1.80
N TRP A 235 -5.69 -10.78 -1.36
CA TRP A 235 -6.58 -10.01 -2.22
C TRP A 235 -5.77 -9.43 -3.37
N GLY A 236 -6.26 -9.55 -4.59
CA GLY A 236 -5.55 -9.07 -5.77
C GLY A 236 -6.48 -8.53 -6.85
N GLY A 237 -5.93 -7.69 -7.72
CA GLY A 237 -6.64 -7.15 -8.87
C GLY A 237 -6.69 -8.11 -10.05
N ALA A 238 -7.68 -7.94 -10.93
CA ALA A 238 -7.68 -8.58 -12.22
C ALA A 238 -6.59 -7.97 -13.12
N PRO A 239 -5.95 -8.76 -14.00
CA PRO A 239 -4.93 -8.26 -14.90
C PRO A 239 -5.52 -7.48 -16.08
N PHE A 240 -4.73 -6.55 -16.65
CA PHE A 240 -5.01 -5.96 -17.94
C PHE A 240 -4.54 -6.90 -19.07
N GLU A 241 -5.41 -7.18 -20.06
CA GLU A 241 -5.15 -8.16 -21.12
C GLU A 241 -5.47 -7.67 -22.54
N THR A 242 -5.82 -6.39 -22.71
CA THR A 242 -6.16 -5.83 -24.02
C THR A 242 -4.91 -5.49 -24.82
N ARG A 243 -4.77 -6.06 -26.03
CA ARG A 243 -3.67 -5.75 -26.93
C ARG A 243 -3.75 -4.31 -27.44
N TRP A 244 -2.61 -3.73 -27.77
CA TRP A 244 -2.55 -2.34 -28.28
C TRP A 244 -3.45 -2.09 -29.51
N GLU A 245 -3.48 -3.04 -30.42
CA GLU A 245 -4.24 -2.94 -31.66
C GLU A 245 -5.75 -2.85 -31.42
N ASP A 246 -6.23 -3.46 -30.34
CA ASP A 246 -7.65 -3.52 -29.97
C ASP A 246 -8.02 -2.42 -28.96
N PHE A 247 -7.03 -1.76 -28.37
CA PHE A 247 -7.20 -0.92 -27.18
C PHE A 247 -8.17 0.25 -27.39
N LEU A 248 -8.07 0.98 -28.49
CA LEU A 248 -8.95 2.12 -28.74
C LEU A 248 -10.42 1.68 -28.84
N GLY A 249 -10.68 0.58 -29.56
CA GLY A 249 -12.04 0.04 -29.67
C GLY A 249 -12.61 -0.47 -28.35
N VAL A 250 -11.77 -1.11 -27.52
CA VAL A 250 -12.15 -1.56 -26.17
C VAL A 250 -12.41 -0.36 -25.26
N LEU A 251 -11.60 0.68 -25.36
CA LEU A 251 -11.74 1.91 -24.57
C LEU A 251 -13.02 2.67 -24.95
N ASP A 252 -13.32 2.83 -26.24
CA ASP A 252 -14.56 3.45 -26.73
C ASP A 252 -15.78 2.67 -26.20
N LYS A 253 -15.74 1.33 -26.30
CA LYS A 253 -16.81 0.48 -25.76
C LYS A 253 -16.95 0.60 -24.25
N TRP A 254 -15.85 0.76 -23.52
CA TRP A 254 -15.87 0.99 -22.07
C TRP A 254 -16.63 2.26 -21.70
N PHE A 255 -16.39 3.36 -22.42
CA PHE A 255 -17.09 4.62 -22.19
C PHE A 255 -18.57 4.59 -22.66
N GLU A 256 -18.89 3.80 -23.68
CA GLU A 256 -20.29 3.56 -24.06
C GLU A 256 -21.07 2.88 -22.94
N VAL A 257 -20.50 1.80 -22.36
CA VAL A 257 -21.11 1.06 -21.25
C VAL A 257 -21.23 1.95 -20.02
N GLU A 258 -20.18 2.73 -19.69
CA GLU A 258 -20.22 3.68 -18.57
C GLU A 258 -21.32 4.74 -18.77
N ALA A 259 -21.46 5.28 -19.97
CA ALA A 259 -22.49 6.26 -20.27
C ALA A 259 -23.90 5.65 -20.14
N ALA A 260 -24.12 4.42 -20.62
CA ALA A 260 -25.35 3.67 -20.45
C ALA A 260 -25.66 3.41 -18.96
N LEU A 261 -24.68 3.00 -18.15
CA LEU A 261 -24.82 2.86 -16.70
C LEU A 261 -25.27 4.16 -16.03
N SER A 262 -24.66 5.28 -16.43
CA SER A 262 -24.97 6.59 -15.87
C SER A 262 -26.36 7.08 -16.24
N SER A 263 -26.89 6.67 -17.41
CA SER A 263 -28.26 6.97 -17.85
C SER A 263 -29.29 6.03 -17.23
N GLY A 264 -28.90 4.97 -16.57
CA GLY A 264 -29.79 4.03 -15.87
C GLY A 264 -30.15 2.79 -16.69
N GLU A 265 -29.43 2.53 -17.78
CA GLU A 265 -29.61 1.32 -18.58
C GLU A 265 -29.07 0.08 -17.84
N ASP A 266 -29.68 -1.07 -18.11
CA ASP A 266 -29.18 -2.36 -17.61
C ASP A 266 -28.03 -2.87 -18.50
N CYS A 267 -26.81 -2.81 -17.99
CA CYS A 267 -25.60 -3.19 -18.72
C CYS A 267 -24.95 -4.46 -18.14
N ARG A 268 -25.70 -5.28 -17.40
CA ARG A 268 -25.12 -6.47 -16.72
C ARG A 268 -24.52 -7.45 -17.72
N ASP A 269 -25.19 -7.69 -18.85
CA ASP A 269 -24.70 -8.63 -19.87
C ASP A 269 -23.46 -8.08 -20.58
N GLU A 270 -23.43 -6.79 -20.92
CA GLU A 270 -22.27 -6.12 -21.53
C GLU A 270 -21.05 -6.16 -20.59
N ILE A 271 -21.27 -5.92 -19.31
CA ILE A 271 -20.19 -5.95 -18.30
C ILE A 271 -19.70 -7.39 -18.10
N ALA A 272 -20.60 -8.36 -17.96
CA ALA A 272 -20.23 -9.76 -17.76
C ALA A 272 -19.36 -10.31 -18.91
N HIS A 273 -19.60 -9.83 -20.15
CA HIS A 273 -18.86 -10.24 -21.34
C HIS A 273 -17.79 -9.24 -21.78
N PHE A 274 -17.48 -8.23 -20.95
CA PHE A 274 -16.44 -7.25 -21.30
C PHE A 274 -15.08 -7.96 -21.42
N PRO A 275 -14.32 -7.74 -22.53
CA PRO A 275 -13.21 -8.63 -22.88
C PRO A 275 -12.01 -8.56 -21.92
N ASP A 276 -11.75 -7.36 -21.37
CA ASP A 276 -10.60 -7.13 -20.50
C ASP A 276 -10.98 -7.32 -19.02
N PRO A 277 -10.27 -8.18 -18.27
CA PRO A 277 -10.60 -8.46 -16.87
C PRO A 277 -10.51 -7.23 -15.95
N LEU A 278 -9.46 -6.40 -16.08
CA LEU A 278 -9.29 -5.20 -15.27
C LEU A 278 -10.37 -4.17 -15.57
N LEU A 279 -10.58 -3.88 -16.85
CA LEU A 279 -11.57 -2.89 -17.30
C LEU A 279 -13.00 -3.33 -16.97
N ARG A 280 -13.28 -4.64 -17.00
CA ARG A 280 -14.54 -5.22 -16.54
C ARG A 280 -14.77 -4.98 -15.05
N GLN A 281 -13.77 -5.22 -14.19
CA GLN A 281 -13.88 -4.92 -12.77
C GLN A 281 -14.13 -3.43 -12.51
N PHE A 282 -13.52 -2.55 -13.28
CA PHE A 282 -13.77 -1.11 -13.18
C PHE A 282 -15.22 -0.77 -13.53
N LEU A 283 -15.79 -1.36 -14.59
CA LEU A 283 -17.20 -1.19 -14.93
C LEU A 283 -18.12 -1.74 -13.85
N GLN A 284 -17.82 -2.89 -13.27
CA GLN A 284 -18.58 -3.47 -12.17
C GLN A 284 -18.62 -2.51 -10.96
N ALA A 285 -17.48 -1.92 -10.60
CA ALA A 285 -17.43 -0.92 -9.53
C ALA A 285 -18.27 0.32 -9.86
N LEU A 286 -18.20 0.83 -11.09
CA LEU A 286 -19.01 1.99 -11.50
C LEU A 286 -20.50 1.65 -11.58
N ALA A 287 -20.86 0.41 -11.90
CA ALA A 287 -22.25 -0.06 -11.82
C ALA A 287 -22.77 0.03 -10.38
N ILE A 288 -21.98 -0.37 -9.39
CA ILE A 288 -22.31 -0.22 -7.96
C ILE A 288 -22.54 1.25 -7.61
N LYS A 289 -21.67 2.16 -8.05
CA LYS A 289 -21.86 3.60 -7.87
C LYS A 289 -23.23 4.08 -8.35
N TRP A 290 -23.62 3.67 -9.54
CA TRP A 290 -24.88 4.11 -10.12
C TRP A 290 -26.09 3.46 -9.45
N GLU A 291 -25.98 2.21 -8.97
CA GLU A 291 -27.01 1.58 -8.14
C GLU A 291 -27.20 2.33 -6.81
N ILE A 292 -26.11 2.73 -6.15
CA ILE A 292 -26.14 3.58 -4.93
C ILE A 292 -26.82 4.91 -5.23
N THR A 293 -26.48 5.54 -6.35
CA THR A 293 -27.07 6.83 -6.77
C THR A 293 -28.58 6.72 -7.01
N ARG A 294 -29.05 5.54 -7.43
CA ARG A 294 -30.47 5.22 -7.62
C ARG A 294 -31.18 4.74 -6.35
N GLY A 295 -30.49 4.68 -5.22
CA GLY A 295 -31.08 4.38 -3.92
C GLY A 295 -30.96 2.91 -3.48
N ALA A 296 -30.01 2.14 -4.03
CA ALA A 296 -29.73 0.79 -3.53
C ALA A 296 -29.42 0.83 -2.04
N ASP A 297 -30.11 0.01 -1.26
CA ASP A 297 -29.87 -0.13 0.16
C ASP A 297 -28.56 -0.86 0.48
N GLU A 298 -28.16 -0.85 1.74
CA GLU A 298 -26.89 -1.46 2.18
C GLU A 298 -26.81 -2.96 1.84
N ALA A 299 -27.91 -3.70 1.96
CA ALA A 299 -27.94 -5.13 1.67
C ALA A 299 -27.64 -5.38 0.18
N ARG A 300 -28.27 -4.60 -0.71
CA ARG A 300 -28.01 -4.67 -2.16
C ARG A 300 -26.59 -4.24 -2.52
N GLN A 301 -26.06 -3.20 -1.84
CA GLN A 301 -24.67 -2.79 -2.06
C GLN A 301 -23.68 -3.90 -1.69
N ARG A 302 -23.90 -4.58 -0.57
CA ARG A 302 -23.05 -5.72 -0.14
C ARG A 302 -23.12 -6.88 -1.14
N GLU A 303 -24.31 -7.24 -1.60
CA GLU A 303 -24.51 -8.28 -2.62
C GLU A 303 -23.72 -7.97 -3.90
N LEU A 304 -23.81 -6.74 -4.41
CA LEU A 304 -23.09 -6.32 -5.61
C LEU A 304 -21.56 -6.33 -5.43
N ILE A 305 -21.08 -5.99 -4.25
CA ILE A 305 -19.64 -6.07 -3.94
C ILE A 305 -19.20 -7.53 -3.83
N ASP A 306 -20.04 -8.41 -3.28
CA ASP A 306 -19.74 -9.85 -3.19
C ASP A 306 -19.60 -10.51 -4.57
N GLU A 307 -20.31 -10.00 -5.59
CA GLU A 307 -20.15 -10.42 -6.99
C GLU A 307 -18.75 -10.11 -7.58
N LEU A 308 -18.00 -9.15 -7.00
CA LEU A 308 -16.61 -8.88 -7.37
C LEU A 308 -15.61 -9.95 -6.84
N GLY A 309 -16.09 -10.88 -6.02
CA GLY A 309 -15.29 -11.97 -5.45
C GLY A 309 -14.19 -11.48 -4.51
N HIS A 310 -13.11 -12.27 -4.41
CA HIS A 310 -11.95 -11.98 -3.58
C HIS A 310 -10.96 -11.08 -4.33
N SER A 311 -11.35 -9.82 -4.55
CA SER A 311 -10.56 -8.83 -5.30
C SER A 311 -10.25 -7.59 -4.46
N ASP A 312 -9.13 -6.95 -4.73
CA ASP A 312 -8.70 -5.72 -4.05
C ASP A 312 -9.73 -4.58 -4.19
N ILE A 313 -10.40 -4.51 -5.34
CA ILE A 313 -11.47 -3.54 -5.58
C ILE A 313 -12.70 -3.82 -4.70
N ALA A 314 -13.07 -5.10 -4.47
CA ALA A 314 -14.14 -5.46 -3.54
C ALA A 314 -13.80 -5.04 -2.11
N PHE A 315 -12.55 -5.27 -1.70
CA PHE A 315 -12.05 -4.85 -0.40
C PHE A 315 -12.10 -3.32 -0.25
N ALA A 316 -11.60 -2.59 -1.25
CA ALA A 316 -11.59 -1.12 -1.26
C ALA A 316 -13.00 -0.51 -1.22
N LEU A 317 -13.97 -1.10 -1.93
CA LEU A 317 -15.37 -0.67 -1.88
C LEU A 317 -16.02 -0.93 -0.51
N ARG A 318 -15.70 -2.04 0.15
CA ARG A 318 -16.18 -2.32 1.51
C ARG A 318 -15.63 -1.30 2.51
N GLU A 319 -14.33 -0.94 2.40
CA GLU A 319 -13.74 0.12 3.23
C GLU A 319 -14.42 1.47 2.99
N GLN A 320 -14.62 1.85 1.73
CA GLN A 320 -15.24 3.12 1.37
C GLN A 320 -16.67 3.24 1.89
N LEU A 321 -17.50 2.21 1.69
CA LEU A 321 -18.94 2.28 1.91
C LEU A 321 -19.34 1.90 3.33
N PHE A 322 -18.68 0.89 3.92
CA PHE A 322 -19.13 0.32 5.20
C PHE A 322 -18.10 0.46 6.32
N ARG A 323 -16.85 0.80 6.00
CA ARG A 323 -15.73 0.84 6.96
C ARG A 323 -15.44 -0.52 7.61
N ASP A 324 -15.67 -1.58 6.85
CA ASP A 324 -15.56 -2.96 7.33
C ASP A 324 -14.15 -3.55 7.15
N SER A 325 -13.20 -2.81 6.52
CA SER A 325 -11.85 -3.33 6.25
C SER A 325 -11.12 -3.78 7.51
N THR A 326 -11.26 -3.02 8.60
CA THR A 326 -10.66 -3.41 9.88
C THR A 326 -11.26 -4.73 10.39
N SER A 327 -12.57 -4.96 10.21
CA SER A 327 -13.21 -6.21 10.60
C SER A 327 -12.89 -7.37 9.65
N LEU A 328 -12.65 -7.10 8.37
CA LEU A 328 -12.20 -8.10 7.41
C LEU A 328 -10.75 -8.53 7.69
N LEU A 329 -9.89 -7.57 8.03
CA LEU A 329 -8.52 -7.84 8.45
C LEU A 329 -8.44 -8.51 9.83
N THR A 330 -9.45 -8.30 10.69
CA THR A 330 -9.53 -8.89 12.03
C THR A 330 -10.45 -10.12 12.10
N SER A 331 -11.34 -10.33 11.13
CA SER A 331 -12.36 -11.40 11.14
C SER A 331 -11.89 -12.68 10.46
N ALA A 332 -10.70 -12.73 9.89
CA ALA A 332 -10.12 -14.00 9.55
C ALA A 332 -10.04 -14.82 10.85
N LYS A 333 -10.80 -15.89 10.90
CA LYS A 333 -10.75 -16.84 12.01
C LYS A 333 -9.29 -17.24 12.14
N SER A 334 -8.67 -16.81 13.23
CA SER A 334 -7.40 -17.37 13.66
C SER A 334 -7.58 -18.88 13.67
N SER A 335 -6.71 -19.63 12.97
CA SER A 335 -6.81 -21.08 12.99
C SER A 335 -6.71 -21.57 14.43
N ALA A 336 -7.34 -22.69 14.72
CA ALA A 336 -7.17 -23.33 16.03
C ALA A 336 -5.67 -23.56 16.33
N ASP A 337 -4.89 -23.85 15.31
CA ASP A 337 -3.45 -24.09 15.41
C ASP A 337 -2.66 -22.81 15.76
N TRP A 338 -3.02 -21.65 15.18
CA TRP A 338 -2.38 -20.39 15.58
C TRP A 338 -2.70 -19.99 17.02
N LEU A 339 -3.95 -20.12 17.46
CA LEU A 339 -4.33 -19.80 18.83
C LEU A 339 -3.55 -20.61 19.83
N GLU A 340 -3.35 -21.88 19.53
CA GLU A 340 -2.53 -22.78 20.36
C GLU A 340 -1.05 -22.35 20.35
N LEU A 341 -0.47 -22.11 19.17
CA LEU A 341 0.93 -21.67 19.03
C LEU A 341 1.16 -20.31 19.72
N ARG A 342 0.22 -19.36 19.59
CA ARG A 342 0.26 -18.08 20.29
C ARG A 342 0.31 -18.24 21.81
N ASP A 343 -0.51 -19.12 22.36
CA ASP A 343 -0.56 -19.36 23.79
C ASP A 343 0.74 -20.03 24.31
N LEU A 344 1.37 -20.90 23.50
CA LEU A 344 2.70 -21.44 23.76
C LEU A 344 3.76 -20.32 23.75
N ILE A 345 3.71 -19.41 22.76
CA ILE A 345 4.63 -18.26 22.66
C ILE A 345 4.47 -17.33 23.88
N ILE A 346 3.26 -17.05 24.32
CA ILE A 346 3.00 -16.26 25.53
C ILE A 346 3.61 -16.94 26.77
N THR A 347 3.42 -18.23 26.89
CA THR A 347 3.97 -19.00 28.02
C THR A 347 5.50 -18.97 28.00
N LEU A 348 6.12 -19.21 26.84
CA LEU A 348 7.57 -19.12 26.66
C LEU A 348 8.09 -17.71 27.01
N HIS A 349 7.39 -16.67 26.56
CA HIS A 349 7.76 -15.29 26.85
C HIS A 349 7.75 -15.01 28.35
N ARG A 350 6.70 -15.43 29.10
CA ARG A 350 6.62 -15.25 30.55
C ARG A 350 7.80 -15.91 31.28
N MET A 351 8.16 -17.13 30.89
CA MET A 351 9.31 -17.84 31.47
C MET A 351 10.62 -17.09 31.21
N LYS A 352 10.85 -16.66 29.96
CA LYS A 352 12.06 -15.91 29.59
C LYS A 352 12.08 -14.52 30.25
N ASP A 353 10.95 -13.84 30.36
CA ASP A 353 10.86 -12.52 30.98
C ASP A 353 11.13 -12.59 32.49
N ALA A 354 10.61 -13.60 33.18
CA ALA A 354 10.93 -13.86 34.59
C ALA A 354 12.44 -14.13 34.82
N ALA A 355 13.12 -14.77 33.88
CA ALA A 355 14.54 -15.10 33.96
C ALA A 355 15.46 -13.93 33.60
N TYR A 356 15.12 -13.14 32.59
CA TYR A 356 16.01 -12.15 31.99
C TYR A 356 15.52 -10.69 32.09
N GLY A 357 14.22 -10.46 32.40
CA GLY A 357 13.60 -9.14 32.57
C GLY A 357 13.91 -8.19 31.41
N ASN A 358 14.26 -6.95 31.77
CA ASN A 358 14.52 -5.88 30.79
C ASN A 358 15.94 -5.91 30.16
N SER A 359 16.68 -7.00 30.28
CA SER A 359 18.04 -7.09 29.71
C SER A 359 18.07 -6.88 28.18
N TRP A 360 17.00 -7.23 27.47
CA TRP A 360 16.86 -7.17 26.02
C TRP A 360 16.87 -5.73 25.45
N LYS A 361 16.51 -4.71 26.25
CA LYS A 361 16.50 -3.29 25.87
C LYS A 361 17.52 -2.42 26.63
N LYS A 362 18.32 -3.01 27.52
CA LYS A 362 19.15 -2.30 28.48
C LYS A 362 20.13 -1.27 27.90
N ARG A 363 20.66 -1.52 26.69
CA ARG A 363 21.64 -0.63 26.03
C ARG A 363 21.01 0.17 24.90
N GLY A 364 19.68 0.29 24.89
CA GLY A 364 18.93 1.05 23.90
C GLY A 364 18.68 0.31 22.58
N GLU A 365 18.11 1.03 21.66
CA GLU A 365 17.53 0.53 20.42
C GLU A 365 18.55 -0.19 19.53
N LEU A 366 19.64 0.49 19.14
CA LEU A 366 20.62 -0.05 18.19
C LEU A 366 21.46 -1.18 18.79
N ILE A 367 21.96 -1.01 20.03
CA ILE A 367 22.93 -1.95 20.63
C ILE A 367 22.24 -3.20 21.20
N SER A 368 21.01 -3.09 21.69
CA SER A 368 20.31 -4.22 22.29
C SER A 368 19.23 -4.77 21.38
N ILE A 369 18.29 -3.94 20.92
CA ILE A 369 17.08 -4.41 20.23
C ILE A 369 17.40 -4.81 18.81
N ALA A 370 17.94 -3.91 18.00
CA ALA A 370 18.31 -4.19 16.60
C ALA A 370 19.34 -5.33 16.51
N ALA A 371 20.32 -5.36 17.41
CA ALA A 371 21.31 -6.44 17.45
C ALA A 371 20.70 -7.82 17.82
N ASN A 372 19.61 -7.85 18.61
CA ASN A 372 18.90 -9.10 18.89
C ASN A 372 18.12 -9.58 17.65
N LEU A 373 17.44 -8.66 16.97
CA LEU A 373 16.72 -8.95 15.71
C LEU A 373 17.69 -9.45 14.64
N ALA A 374 18.80 -8.73 14.40
CA ALA A 374 19.83 -9.09 13.44
C ALA A 374 20.32 -10.53 13.65
N ARG A 375 20.68 -10.88 14.88
CA ARG A 375 21.16 -12.24 15.20
C ARG A 375 20.14 -13.34 14.90
N LYS A 376 18.83 -13.05 15.00
CA LYS A 376 17.80 -14.05 14.70
C LYS A 376 17.61 -14.18 13.18
N VAL A 377 17.64 -13.07 12.45
CA VAL A 377 17.61 -13.06 10.99
C VAL A 377 18.82 -13.79 10.42
N ASP A 378 20.03 -13.42 10.83
CA ASP A 378 21.27 -14.10 10.39
C ASP A 378 21.23 -15.61 10.66
N ARG A 379 20.66 -16.00 11.80
CA ARG A 379 20.54 -17.41 12.16
C ARG A 379 19.53 -18.15 11.28
N ILE A 380 18.39 -17.52 10.97
CA ILE A 380 17.40 -18.06 10.05
C ILE A 380 18.03 -18.30 8.68
N ASP A 381 18.73 -17.31 8.14
CA ASP A 381 19.41 -17.41 6.84
C ASP A 381 20.45 -18.53 6.82
N GLN A 382 21.22 -18.70 7.90
CA GLN A 382 22.18 -19.80 8.03
C GLN A 382 21.51 -21.18 8.04
N ILE A 383 20.38 -21.32 8.75
CA ILE A 383 19.64 -22.60 8.82
C ILE A 383 19.02 -22.92 7.46
N VAL A 384 18.34 -21.96 6.84
CA VAL A 384 17.64 -22.12 5.55
C VAL A 384 18.62 -22.38 4.41
N SER A 385 19.80 -21.77 4.41
CA SER A 385 20.86 -22.02 3.43
C SER A 385 21.63 -23.33 3.66
N GLY A 386 21.35 -24.04 4.75
CA GLY A 386 22.08 -25.28 5.10
C GLY A 386 23.50 -25.07 5.66
N ALA A 387 23.86 -23.83 5.99
CA ALA A 387 25.20 -23.49 6.48
C ALA A 387 25.33 -23.69 8.01
N ALA A 388 24.24 -23.88 8.75
CA ALA A 388 24.26 -23.98 10.19
C ALA A 388 24.38 -25.44 10.69
N ALA A 389 25.38 -25.69 11.51
CA ALA A 389 25.48 -26.85 12.41
C ALA A 389 25.16 -26.41 13.84
N GLY A 390 23.93 -26.65 14.33
CA GLY A 390 23.55 -26.26 15.70
C GLY A 390 22.29 -26.93 16.19
N SER A 391 22.06 -26.93 17.51
CA SER A 391 20.95 -27.62 18.19
C SER A 391 19.64 -26.80 18.24
N GLU A 392 19.66 -25.52 17.87
CA GLU A 392 18.48 -24.64 17.91
C GLU A 392 17.64 -24.89 16.65
N SER A 393 16.34 -25.15 16.83
CA SER A 393 15.44 -25.41 15.72
C SER A 393 15.11 -24.12 14.94
N LEU A 394 14.72 -24.26 13.68
CA LEU A 394 14.25 -23.11 12.88
C LEU A 394 13.01 -22.50 13.51
N LEU A 395 12.10 -23.32 14.09
CA LEU A 395 10.91 -22.84 14.78
C LEU A 395 11.27 -21.97 15.98
N ASP A 396 12.22 -22.40 16.83
CA ASP A 396 12.65 -21.63 18.00
C ASP A 396 13.20 -20.26 17.58
N THR A 397 14.00 -20.22 16.52
CA THR A 397 14.59 -18.98 16.01
C THR A 397 13.53 -18.07 15.39
N ALA A 398 12.55 -18.62 14.64
CA ALA A 398 11.45 -17.85 14.05
C ALA A 398 10.53 -17.29 15.15
N VAL A 399 10.18 -18.09 16.16
CA VAL A 399 9.42 -17.64 17.35
C VAL A 399 10.17 -16.53 18.08
N ASP A 400 11.48 -16.68 18.30
CA ASP A 400 12.27 -15.64 18.93
C ASP A 400 12.28 -14.34 18.11
N LEU A 401 12.39 -14.40 16.77
CA LEU A 401 12.29 -13.22 15.91
C LEU A 401 10.93 -12.54 16.08
N LEU A 402 9.84 -13.30 16.04
CA LEU A 402 8.48 -12.78 16.27
C LEU A 402 8.37 -12.10 17.64
N VAL A 403 8.84 -12.75 18.70
CA VAL A 403 8.83 -12.19 20.06
C VAL A 403 9.60 -10.86 20.11
N TYR A 404 10.81 -10.79 19.57
CA TYR A 404 11.58 -9.56 19.58
C TYR A 404 10.97 -8.45 18.73
N ALA A 405 10.36 -8.78 17.60
CA ALA A 405 9.67 -7.81 16.75
C ALA A 405 8.45 -7.20 17.48
N VAL A 406 7.64 -8.01 18.17
CA VAL A 406 6.51 -7.51 18.99
C VAL A 406 7.01 -6.71 20.21
N LYS A 407 8.05 -7.19 20.91
CA LYS A 407 8.68 -6.44 22.04
C LYS A 407 9.23 -5.10 21.58
N TYR A 408 9.74 -5.00 20.36
CA TYR A 408 10.21 -3.72 19.83
C TYR A 408 9.06 -2.72 19.67
N GLN A 409 7.88 -3.15 19.25
CA GLN A 409 6.71 -2.27 19.20
C GLN A 409 6.33 -1.74 20.59
N THR A 410 6.39 -2.57 21.65
CA THR A 410 6.14 -2.11 23.02
C THR A 410 7.19 -1.09 23.49
N TYR A 411 8.45 -1.27 23.09
CA TYR A 411 9.51 -0.28 23.35
C TYR A 411 9.23 1.06 22.64
N LEU A 412 8.79 1.04 21.39
CA LEU A 412 8.43 2.26 20.66
C LEU A 412 7.26 3.01 21.31
N ALA A 413 6.29 2.27 21.90
CA ALA A 413 5.20 2.87 22.66
C ALA A 413 5.68 3.59 23.94
N ASP A 414 6.75 3.10 24.57
CA ASP A 414 7.37 3.80 25.70
C ASP A 414 8.12 5.08 25.28
N GLN A 415 8.54 5.17 24.00
CA GLN A 415 9.28 6.34 23.49
C GLN A 415 8.35 7.41 22.93
N SER A 416 7.12 7.07 22.51
CA SER A 416 6.21 7.97 21.84
C SER A 416 4.76 7.76 22.28
N THR A 417 4.14 8.82 22.79
CA THR A 417 2.70 8.81 23.14
C THR A 417 1.81 8.60 21.91
N GLU A 418 2.27 8.96 20.74
CA GLU A 418 1.59 8.75 19.47
C GLU A 418 1.58 7.26 19.10
N VAL A 419 2.73 6.61 19.20
CA VAL A 419 2.84 5.15 19.02
C VAL A 419 2.01 4.41 20.08
N ALA A 420 2.08 4.83 21.34
CA ALA A 420 1.29 4.21 22.41
C ALA A 420 -0.22 4.26 22.11
N LYS A 421 -0.73 5.41 21.65
CA LYS A 421 -2.14 5.55 21.24
C LYS A 421 -2.52 4.73 20.01
N ALA A 422 -1.56 4.49 19.12
CA ALA A 422 -1.80 3.72 17.90
C ALA A 422 -2.00 2.22 18.18
N ILE A 423 -1.26 1.66 19.16
CA ILE A 423 -1.22 0.20 19.37
C ILE A 423 -1.76 -0.27 20.73
N PHE A 424 -2.03 0.65 21.67
CA PHE A 424 -2.63 0.36 22.98
C PHE A 424 -3.82 1.26 23.25
N ALA A 425 -4.77 0.79 24.06
CA ALA A 425 -5.93 1.59 24.47
C ALA A 425 -5.56 2.77 25.38
N SER A 426 -4.37 2.76 25.98
CA SER A 426 -3.84 3.79 26.88
C SER A 426 -2.66 4.51 26.24
N SER A 427 -2.54 5.81 26.47
CA SER A 427 -1.36 6.61 26.06
C SER A 427 -0.32 6.76 27.16
N ILE A 428 -0.54 6.18 28.33
CA ILE A 428 0.34 6.28 29.50
C ILE A 428 0.59 4.87 30.04
N GLY A 429 1.85 4.46 30.07
CA GLY A 429 2.25 3.15 30.57
C GLY A 429 3.75 2.90 30.38
N HIS A 430 4.18 1.77 30.88
CA HIS A 430 5.49 1.18 30.64
C HIS A 430 5.27 -0.14 29.89
N PHE A 431 4.89 -0.03 28.61
CA PHE A 431 4.43 -1.14 27.78
C PHE A 431 5.49 -2.22 27.54
N SER A 432 6.75 -1.84 27.60
CA SER A 432 7.88 -2.77 27.40
C SER A 432 8.46 -3.34 28.70
N ASP A 433 7.86 -3.00 29.86
CA ASP A 433 8.24 -3.55 31.16
C ASP A 433 7.29 -4.70 31.53
N GLY A 434 7.85 -5.87 31.82
CA GLY A 434 7.07 -7.08 32.11
C GLY A 434 6.41 -7.70 30.88
N PRO A 435 5.60 -8.74 31.07
CA PRO A 435 4.98 -9.49 29.98
C PRO A 435 3.67 -8.88 29.44
N GLU A 436 3.01 -7.99 30.19
CA GLU A 436 1.62 -7.58 29.93
C GLU A 436 1.48 -6.85 28.59
N GLY A 437 2.35 -5.87 28.31
CA GLY A 437 2.28 -5.11 27.06
C GLY A 437 2.59 -5.97 25.83
N PHE A 438 3.55 -6.90 25.95
CA PHE A 438 3.81 -7.87 24.89
C PHE A 438 2.59 -8.75 24.62
N GLU A 439 1.96 -9.27 25.67
CA GLU A 439 0.80 -10.16 25.53
C GLU A 439 -0.41 -9.43 24.95
N GLU A 440 -0.68 -8.21 25.42
CA GLU A 440 -1.74 -7.36 24.90
C GLU A 440 -1.50 -7.13 23.41
N ARG A 441 -0.28 -6.72 23.02
CA ARG A 441 0.05 -6.46 21.63
C ARG A 441 -0.03 -7.72 20.76
N LEU A 442 0.52 -8.84 21.20
CA LEU A 442 0.48 -10.10 20.44
C LEU A 442 -0.95 -10.60 20.24
N ARG A 443 -1.86 -10.42 21.22
CA ARG A 443 -3.27 -10.77 21.07
C ARG A 443 -4.04 -9.79 20.18
N ALA A 444 -3.64 -8.51 20.14
CA ALA A 444 -4.27 -7.49 19.32
C ALA A 444 -3.89 -7.60 17.83
N ILE A 445 -2.75 -8.23 17.51
CA ILE A 445 -2.35 -8.44 16.12
C ILE A 445 -3.27 -9.50 15.51
N GLY A 446 -4.11 -9.07 14.54
CA GLY A 446 -4.95 -9.97 13.75
C GLY A 446 -4.10 -10.65 12.67
N PHE A 447 -3.62 -11.84 12.96
CA PHE A 447 -2.96 -12.67 11.97
C PHE A 447 -3.99 -13.50 11.21
N VAL A 448 -3.85 -13.53 9.89
CA VAL A 448 -4.76 -14.23 8.98
C VAL A 448 -4.16 -15.59 8.61
N ASP A 449 -5.01 -16.61 8.59
CA ASP A 449 -4.70 -17.93 8.05
C ASP A 449 -4.74 -17.88 6.51
N ASP A 450 -3.62 -17.57 5.89
CA ASP A 450 -3.41 -17.75 4.46
C ASP A 450 -2.56 -18.99 4.20
N GLU A 451 -2.62 -19.49 2.97
CA GLU A 451 -1.59 -20.42 2.50
C GLU A 451 -0.23 -19.72 2.61
N PHE A 452 0.61 -20.21 3.51
CA PHE A 452 1.95 -19.67 3.69
C PHE A 452 2.85 -20.14 2.55
N GLY A 453 3.75 -19.26 2.10
CA GLY A 453 4.76 -19.61 1.11
C GLY A 453 5.73 -20.68 1.62
N ALA A 454 6.57 -21.20 0.74
CA ALA A 454 7.64 -22.08 1.16
C ALA A 454 8.52 -21.38 2.22
N VAL A 455 9.00 -22.11 3.23
CA VAL A 455 9.83 -21.59 4.33
C VAL A 455 10.98 -20.70 3.84
N VAL A 456 11.60 -21.04 2.71
CA VAL A 456 12.69 -20.25 2.10
C VAL A 456 12.20 -18.85 1.67
N HIS A 457 10.99 -18.75 1.14
CA HIS A 457 10.42 -17.46 0.72
C HIS A 457 10.04 -16.59 1.92
N GLU A 458 9.44 -17.18 2.95
CA GLU A 458 9.06 -16.44 4.16
C GLU A 458 10.31 -16.01 4.96
N ALA A 459 11.38 -16.81 4.94
CA ALA A 459 12.67 -16.43 5.52
C ALA A 459 13.30 -15.24 4.78
N ALA A 460 13.29 -15.25 3.45
CA ALA A 460 13.79 -14.14 2.64
C ALA A 460 12.95 -12.86 2.87
N ALA A 461 11.63 -12.97 3.03
CA ALA A 461 10.76 -11.85 3.35
C ALA A 461 11.09 -11.26 4.75
N ALA A 462 11.37 -12.11 5.74
CA ALA A 462 11.76 -11.66 7.07
C ALA A 462 13.13 -10.96 7.07
N SER A 463 14.10 -11.47 6.30
CA SER A 463 15.41 -10.84 6.10
C SER A 463 15.28 -9.46 5.46
N SER A 464 14.50 -9.36 4.37
CA SER A 464 14.25 -8.08 3.69
C SER A 464 13.55 -7.06 4.59
N ALA A 465 12.56 -7.48 5.39
CA ALA A 465 11.85 -6.59 6.31
C ALA A 465 12.77 -6.08 7.43
N PHE A 466 13.71 -6.92 7.89
CA PHE A 466 14.71 -6.50 8.86
C PHE A 466 15.72 -5.53 8.27
N ASP A 467 16.24 -5.78 7.07
CA ASP A 467 17.20 -4.90 6.39
C ASP A 467 16.64 -3.49 6.21
N GLU A 468 15.34 -3.38 5.87
CA GLU A 468 14.67 -2.08 5.76
C GLU A 468 14.57 -1.38 7.12
N LEU A 469 14.21 -2.12 8.16
CA LEU A 469 14.16 -1.59 9.53
C LEU A 469 15.55 -1.13 9.97
N ASP A 470 16.60 -1.96 9.81
CA ASP A 470 17.96 -1.62 10.22
C ASP A 470 18.50 -0.39 9.48
N ALA A 471 18.30 -0.32 8.16
CA ALA A 471 18.67 0.85 7.37
C ALA A 471 17.97 2.14 7.87
N PHE A 472 16.69 2.05 8.23
CA PHE A 472 15.94 3.17 8.77
C PHE A 472 16.45 3.58 10.15
N LEU A 473 16.76 2.63 11.04
CA LEU A 473 17.29 2.89 12.37
C LEU A 473 18.66 3.57 12.33
N GLN A 474 19.51 3.22 11.37
CA GLN A 474 20.82 3.86 11.18
C GLN A 474 20.69 5.34 10.78
N LEU A 475 19.63 5.68 10.03
CA LEU A 475 19.35 7.05 9.59
C LEU A 475 18.64 7.87 10.68
N HIS A 476 17.82 7.23 11.52
CA HIS A 476 16.91 7.86 12.47
C HIS A 476 17.05 7.27 13.90
N PRO A 477 18.21 7.42 14.55
CA PRO A 477 18.47 6.73 15.82
C PRO A 477 17.64 7.23 17.01
N GLN A 478 17.09 8.45 16.96
CA GLN A 478 16.42 9.07 18.13
C GLN A 478 15.06 9.72 17.83
N ASP A 479 14.53 9.53 16.64
CA ASP A 479 13.29 10.16 16.17
C ASP A 479 12.49 9.20 15.26
N HIS A 480 11.46 9.72 14.57
CA HIS A 480 10.67 8.97 13.60
C HIS A 480 9.96 7.72 14.16
N TRP A 481 9.45 7.81 15.40
CA TRP A 481 8.90 6.67 16.13
C TRP A 481 7.75 5.94 15.40
N VAL A 482 6.88 6.70 14.69
CA VAL A 482 5.79 6.12 13.89
C VAL A 482 6.34 5.39 12.66
N GLY A 483 7.34 5.95 11.97
CA GLY A 483 8.02 5.28 10.87
C GLY A 483 8.68 3.97 11.30
N LYS A 484 9.31 3.95 12.49
CA LYS A 484 9.86 2.74 13.11
C LYS A 484 8.77 1.72 13.43
N LEU A 485 7.59 2.17 13.92
CA LEU A 485 6.47 1.28 14.19
C LEU A 485 6.00 0.55 12.93
N VAL A 486 5.82 1.28 11.83
CA VAL A 486 5.41 0.68 10.54
C VAL A 486 6.37 -0.43 10.09
N LEU A 487 7.68 -0.17 10.18
CA LEU A 487 8.69 -1.17 9.82
C LEU A 487 8.76 -2.33 10.82
N ALA A 488 8.56 -2.06 12.11
CA ALA A 488 8.48 -3.09 13.15
C ALA A 488 7.25 -4.00 12.96
N GLU A 489 6.10 -3.44 12.55
CA GLU A 489 4.89 -4.21 12.23
C GLU A 489 5.10 -5.07 10.99
N ARG A 490 5.78 -4.54 9.97
CA ARG A 490 6.16 -5.31 8.78
C ARG A 490 7.07 -6.50 9.12
N LEU A 491 8.09 -6.26 9.92
CA LEU A 491 8.96 -7.34 10.41
C LEU A 491 8.18 -8.36 11.25
N THR A 492 7.24 -7.89 12.09
CA THR A 492 6.39 -8.77 12.91
C THR A 492 5.54 -9.69 12.03
N LEU A 493 4.94 -9.14 10.96
CA LEU A 493 4.16 -9.94 10.02
C LEU A 493 5.02 -10.99 9.30
N ALA A 494 6.19 -10.58 8.79
CA ALA A 494 7.09 -11.51 8.12
C ALA A 494 7.59 -12.62 9.07
N ALA A 495 7.90 -12.28 10.32
CA ALA A 495 8.28 -13.25 11.34
C ALA A 495 7.13 -14.19 11.72
N PHE A 496 5.88 -13.69 11.75
CA PHE A 496 4.69 -14.52 11.95
C PHE A 496 4.52 -15.51 10.81
N ARG A 497 4.53 -15.05 9.54
CA ARG A 497 4.38 -15.92 8.37
C ARG A 497 5.45 -17.01 8.34
N LEU A 498 6.69 -16.66 8.61
CA LEU A 498 7.78 -17.63 8.73
C LEU A 498 7.50 -18.63 9.86
N THR A 499 7.06 -18.17 11.03
CA THR A 499 6.76 -19.06 12.17
C THR A 499 5.68 -20.08 11.81
N GLN A 500 4.61 -19.64 11.13
CA GLN A 500 3.54 -20.51 10.67
C GLN A 500 4.03 -21.49 9.58
N ALA A 501 4.73 -20.99 8.56
CA ALA A 501 5.27 -21.84 7.50
C ALA A 501 6.20 -22.95 8.05
N VAL A 502 7.00 -22.63 9.08
CA VAL A 502 7.85 -23.61 9.75
C VAL A 502 7.01 -24.59 10.57
N ALA A 503 6.02 -24.11 11.32
CA ALA A 503 5.13 -24.95 12.13
C ALA A 503 4.36 -25.94 11.25
N ASP A 504 3.85 -25.50 10.10
CA ASP A 504 3.13 -26.34 9.14
C ASP A 504 4.03 -27.36 8.45
N SER A 505 5.28 -26.96 8.13
CA SER A 505 6.25 -27.84 7.47
C SER A 505 6.87 -28.89 8.41
N ASP A 506 6.96 -28.59 9.72
CA ASP A 506 7.50 -29.48 10.74
C ASP A 506 6.67 -29.47 12.05
N PRO A 507 5.53 -30.18 12.08
CA PRO A 507 4.69 -30.26 13.28
C PRO A 507 5.40 -30.88 14.50
N ARG A 508 6.55 -31.59 14.30
CA ARG A 508 7.31 -32.18 15.39
C ARG A 508 8.03 -31.11 16.19
N SER A 509 8.45 -30.02 15.55
CA SER A 509 9.09 -28.90 16.25
C SER A 509 8.10 -28.19 17.19
N VAL A 510 6.81 -28.07 16.82
CA VAL A 510 5.76 -27.54 17.70
C VAL A 510 5.51 -28.46 18.90
N ALA A 511 5.49 -29.78 18.68
CA ALA A 511 5.33 -30.76 19.76
C ALA A 511 6.54 -30.73 20.73
N ALA A 512 7.76 -30.53 20.22
CA ALA A 512 8.96 -30.37 21.03
C ALA A 512 8.89 -29.09 21.89
N LEU A 513 8.51 -27.96 21.30
CA LEU A 513 8.32 -26.68 22.01
C LEU A 513 7.33 -26.84 23.18
N ARG A 514 6.20 -27.54 22.95
CA ARG A 514 5.21 -27.83 24.00
C ARG A 514 5.81 -28.65 25.14
N GLN A 515 6.53 -29.74 24.82
CA GLN A 515 7.15 -30.60 25.84
C GLN A 515 8.20 -29.85 26.67
N ASP A 516 8.97 -28.95 26.07
CA ASP A 516 9.97 -28.16 26.78
C ASP A 516 9.31 -27.15 27.75
N LEU A 517 8.17 -26.58 27.38
CA LEU A 517 7.39 -25.69 28.26
C LEU A 517 6.71 -26.44 29.41
N GLU A 518 6.35 -27.73 29.25
CA GLU A 518 5.79 -28.57 30.33
C GLU A 518 6.83 -29.05 31.33
N ARG A 519 8.13 -29.04 30.95
CA ARG A 519 9.26 -29.49 31.80
C ARG A 519 9.92 -28.36 32.58
N GLY A 520 9.76 -27.10 32.20
CA GLY A 520 10.34 -25.92 32.85
C GLY A 520 9.36 -25.23 33.78
#